data_8ebdba95f5cb3b674e15fe16e68fff4b
#
_entry.id   8ebdba95f5cb3b674e15fe16e68fff4b
#
_cell.length_a   1.000
_cell.length_b   1.000
_cell.length_c   1.000
_cell.angle_alpha   90.00
_cell.angle_beta   90.00
_cell.angle_gamma   90.00
#
_symmetry.space_group_name_H-M   'P 1'
#
loop_
_entity.id
_entity.type
_entity.pdbx_description
1 polymer ?
#
loop_
_entity_poly.entity_id
_entity_poly.type
_entity_poly.pdbx_seq_one_letter_code
_entity_poly.pdbx_strand_id
1 'polypeptide(L)'
;MDLGVSDKLKPLLAQVRAFVTEEIAPLEEEYIAEIGVGDRWQFTPRQTEIMEALKGKAKAAGLWNFFLTDGEHGSGLTTVEYAYLAEEMGKSHIAAEVFNCAAPDTGNMEVLHKYGSEDQKRQWLEPLLNGEIRSAYAMTEPGVASSDATNICTSAVLEGDEWVINGEKHYISGAGDPRCKIMIVMVKTDPEAPKHLQQSQILVPMNTPGVENLRAMNVFSMDDAPHGHMHQRYTNVRVPKENMILGPGRGFEISQGRLGPGRIHHCMRAIGA
;
A
#
# COMPACT_ATOMS: atom_id res chain seq x y z
N MET A 1 -0.16 -19.61 23.13
CA MET A 1 -0.14 -19.34 21.67
C MET A 1 1.11 -19.99 21.12
N ASP A 2 0.99 -20.89 20.18
CA ASP A 2 2.14 -21.48 19.49
C ASP A 2 2.55 -20.53 18.35
N LEU A 3 3.78 -20.03 18.39
CA LEU A 3 4.35 -19.16 17.38
C LEU A 3 5.29 -19.93 16.42
N GLY A 4 5.39 -21.25 16.55
CA GLY A 4 6.23 -22.08 15.67
C GLY A 4 5.69 -22.18 14.25
N VAL A 5 6.54 -22.63 13.33
CA VAL A 5 6.14 -22.92 11.94
C VAL A 5 5.23 -24.15 11.94
N SER A 6 3.98 -23.97 11.57
CA SER A 6 3.01 -25.07 11.48
C SER A 6 3.39 -26.07 10.39
N ASP A 7 2.98 -27.34 10.54
CA ASP A 7 3.21 -28.36 9.50
C ASP A 7 2.57 -27.98 8.17
N LYS A 8 1.42 -27.28 8.21
CA LYS A 8 0.75 -26.71 7.03
C LYS A 8 1.63 -25.69 6.32
N LEU A 9 2.35 -24.85 7.06
CA LEU A 9 3.15 -23.77 6.49
C LEU A 9 4.49 -24.25 5.92
N LYS A 10 5.08 -25.30 6.46
CA LYS A 10 6.43 -25.78 6.07
C LYS A 10 6.62 -25.94 4.56
N PRO A 11 5.73 -26.63 3.81
CA PRO A 11 5.90 -26.77 2.36
C PRO A 11 5.81 -25.43 1.62
N LEU A 12 4.87 -24.55 1.99
CA LEU A 12 4.71 -23.24 1.37
C LEU A 12 5.92 -22.34 1.65
N LEU A 13 6.42 -22.35 2.88
CA LEU A 13 7.63 -21.61 3.26
C LEU A 13 8.85 -22.07 2.45
N ALA A 14 9.00 -23.39 2.24
CA ALA A 14 10.06 -23.94 1.41
C ALA A 14 9.94 -23.49 -0.07
N GLN A 15 8.71 -23.44 -0.61
CA GLN A 15 8.45 -22.96 -1.97
C GLN A 15 8.77 -21.47 -2.13
N VAL A 16 8.34 -20.62 -1.18
CA VAL A 16 8.63 -19.19 -1.21
C VAL A 16 10.13 -18.95 -1.10
N ARG A 17 10.82 -19.67 -0.21
CA ARG A 17 12.29 -19.59 -0.07
C ARG A 17 13.02 -19.97 -1.36
N ALA A 18 12.64 -21.09 -1.98
CA ALA A 18 13.20 -21.51 -3.26
C ALA A 18 12.94 -20.46 -4.35
N PHE A 19 11.71 -19.95 -4.44
CA PHE A 19 11.36 -18.94 -5.43
C PHE A 19 12.17 -17.64 -5.25
N VAL A 20 12.34 -17.16 -4.02
CA VAL A 20 13.18 -15.98 -3.74
C VAL A 20 14.62 -16.23 -4.16
N THR A 21 15.19 -17.40 -3.82
CA THR A 21 16.60 -17.71 -4.08
C THR A 21 16.88 -18.03 -5.54
N GLU A 22 15.98 -18.75 -6.21
CA GLU A 22 16.26 -19.34 -7.54
C GLU A 22 15.68 -18.49 -8.69
N GLU A 23 14.57 -17.77 -8.45
CA GLU A 23 13.89 -16.99 -9.49
C GLU A 23 14.11 -15.47 -9.32
N ILE A 24 14.06 -14.94 -8.10
CA ILE A 24 14.12 -13.49 -7.85
C ILE A 24 15.57 -13.02 -7.72
N ALA A 25 16.34 -13.61 -6.82
CA ALA A 25 17.70 -13.15 -6.51
C ALA A 25 18.63 -13.03 -7.73
N PRO A 26 18.59 -13.94 -8.73
CA PRO A 26 19.43 -13.82 -9.93
C PRO A 26 19.12 -12.61 -10.80
N LEU A 27 17.89 -12.03 -10.70
CA LEU A 27 17.44 -10.91 -11.52
C LEU A 27 17.42 -9.56 -10.78
N GLU A 28 17.61 -9.60 -9.46
CA GLU A 28 17.46 -8.40 -8.62
C GLU A 28 18.53 -7.35 -8.90
N GLU A 29 19.79 -7.75 -9.04
CA GLU A 29 20.89 -6.81 -9.34
C GLU A 29 20.65 -6.09 -10.69
N GLU A 30 20.22 -6.85 -11.70
CA GLU A 30 19.86 -6.28 -13.00
C GLU A 30 18.68 -5.31 -12.89
N TYR A 31 17.62 -5.71 -12.15
CA TYR A 31 16.45 -4.85 -11.92
C TYR A 31 16.82 -3.53 -11.24
N ILE A 32 17.68 -3.59 -10.22
CA ILE A 32 18.12 -2.40 -9.46
C ILE A 32 19.01 -1.51 -10.33
N ALA A 33 19.91 -2.09 -11.14
CA ALA A 33 20.80 -1.33 -12.02
C ALA A 33 20.02 -0.48 -13.06
N GLU A 34 18.82 -0.91 -13.43
CA GLU A 34 17.94 -0.18 -14.33
C GLU A 34 17.34 1.10 -13.72
N ILE A 35 17.36 1.27 -12.37
CA ILE A 35 16.81 2.44 -11.66
C ILE A 35 17.63 3.68 -11.98
N GLY A 36 18.03 4.13 -12.85
CA GLY A 36 18.82 5.32 -13.18
C GLY A 36 19.03 5.43 -14.67
N VAL A 37 18.48 4.48 -15.42
CA VAL A 37 18.50 4.51 -16.86
C VAL A 37 17.37 5.40 -17.38
N GLY A 38 17.71 6.54 -17.95
CA GLY A 38 16.73 7.52 -18.43
C GLY A 38 16.07 8.32 -17.29
N ASP A 39 14.73 8.41 -17.32
CA ASP A 39 13.96 9.03 -16.24
C ASP A 39 13.75 8.03 -15.10
N ARG A 40 14.44 8.22 -13.99
CA ARG A 40 14.37 7.34 -12.83
C ARG A 40 12.99 7.24 -12.17
N TRP A 41 12.05 8.11 -12.52
CA TRP A 41 10.66 8.07 -12.07
C TRP A 41 9.76 7.24 -12.99
N GLN A 42 10.33 6.62 -13.98
CA GLN A 42 9.65 5.69 -14.87
C GLN A 42 10.31 4.31 -14.83
N PHE A 43 9.53 3.26 -15.00
CA PHE A 43 10.09 1.92 -15.18
C PHE A 43 10.65 1.79 -16.59
N THR A 44 11.84 1.22 -16.69
CA THR A 44 12.37 0.83 -18.00
C THR A 44 11.58 -0.36 -18.57
N PRO A 45 11.62 -0.58 -19.89
CA PRO A 45 11.05 -1.81 -20.47
C PRO A 45 11.60 -3.08 -19.81
N ARG A 46 12.89 -3.08 -19.45
CA ARG A 46 13.54 -4.24 -18.83
C ARG A 46 13.06 -4.49 -17.41
N GLN A 47 12.90 -3.44 -16.59
CA GLN A 47 12.29 -3.58 -15.26
C GLN A 47 10.88 -4.14 -15.34
N THR A 48 10.09 -3.63 -16.28
CA THR A 48 8.73 -4.11 -16.50
C THR A 48 8.71 -5.58 -16.90
N GLU A 49 9.56 -5.98 -17.85
CA GLU A 49 9.69 -7.37 -18.30
C GLU A 49 10.04 -8.31 -17.13
N ILE A 50 11.08 -7.97 -16.35
CA ILE A 50 11.52 -8.77 -15.20
C ILE A 50 10.37 -8.93 -14.20
N MET A 51 9.75 -7.81 -13.80
CA MET A 51 8.71 -7.81 -12.78
C MET A 51 7.48 -8.60 -13.22
N GLU A 52 7.00 -8.40 -14.44
CA GLU A 52 5.81 -9.10 -14.95
C GLU A 52 6.08 -10.59 -15.18
N ALA A 53 7.29 -10.97 -15.62
CA ALA A 53 7.67 -12.37 -15.74
C ALA A 53 7.69 -13.08 -14.38
N LEU A 54 8.28 -12.44 -13.34
CA LEU A 54 8.32 -12.98 -11.98
C LEU A 54 6.92 -13.08 -11.37
N LYS A 55 6.08 -12.05 -11.51
CA LYS A 55 4.67 -12.07 -11.08
C LYS A 55 3.89 -13.19 -11.78
N GLY A 56 4.09 -13.35 -13.09
CA GLY A 56 3.45 -14.44 -13.85
C GLY A 56 3.82 -15.83 -13.33
N LYS A 57 5.10 -16.07 -13.04
CA LYS A 57 5.59 -17.31 -12.43
C LYS A 57 5.02 -17.52 -11.02
N ALA A 58 5.00 -16.48 -10.20
CA ALA A 58 4.45 -16.53 -8.83
C ALA A 58 2.96 -16.89 -8.86
N LYS A 59 2.16 -16.24 -9.71
CA LYS A 59 0.74 -16.56 -9.91
C LYS A 59 0.53 -18.00 -10.37
N ALA A 60 1.29 -18.45 -11.35
CA ALA A 60 1.19 -19.81 -11.87
C ALA A 60 1.53 -20.87 -10.81
N ALA A 61 2.42 -20.55 -9.87
CA ALA A 61 2.77 -21.40 -8.75
C ALA A 61 1.80 -21.29 -7.55
N GLY A 62 0.76 -20.44 -7.62
CA GLY A 62 -0.15 -20.18 -6.49
C GLY A 62 0.48 -19.36 -5.35
N LEU A 63 1.57 -18.65 -5.63
CA LEU A 63 2.31 -17.85 -4.64
C LEU A 63 1.89 -16.38 -4.75
N TRP A 64 0.67 -16.05 -4.28
CA TRP A 64 0.07 -14.75 -4.51
C TRP A 64 -0.84 -14.31 -3.36
N ASN A 65 -0.84 -13.02 -3.02
CA ASN A 65 -1.73 -12.40 -2.01
C ASN A 65 -1.69 -13.05 -0.62
N PHE A 66 -0.54 -13.48 -0.15
CA PHE A 66 -0.39 -14.19 1.14
C PHE A 66 -0.86 -13.40 2.37
N PHE A 67 -0.87 -12.07 2.30
CA PHE A 67 -1.22 -11.19 3.41
C PHE A 67 -2.69 -11.24 3.81
N LEU A 68 -3.59 -11.60 2.88
CA LEU A 68 -5.01 -11.74 3.17
C LEU A 68 -5.29 -13.06 3.90
N THR A 69 -5.93 -12.95 5.06
CA THR A 69 -6.23 -14.10 5.91
C THR A 69 -7.49 -14.85 5.49
N ASP A 70 -8.32 -14.27 4.61
CA ASP A 70 -9.48 -14.98 4.05
C ASP A 70 -9.06 -15.99 2.97
N GLY A 71 -9.90 -16.98 2.74
CA GLY A 71 -9.63 -18.04 1.76
C GLY A 71 -10.18 -17.77 0.37
N GLU A 72 -10.88 -16.65 0.15
CA GLU A 72 -11.46 -16.29 -1.14
C GLU A 72 -10.47 -15.52 -2.02
N HIS A 73 -9.82 -14.50 -1.43
CA HIS A 73 -8.89 -13.62 -2.14
C HIS A 73 -7.43 -13.81 -1.73
N GLY A 74 -7.19 -14.46 -0.61
CA GLY A 74 -5.88 -14.77 -0.06
C GLY A 74 -5.63 -16.26 0.08
N SER A 75 -4.54 -16.60 0.75
CA SER A 75 -4.11 -18.00 0.95
C SER A 75 -4.70 -18.66 2.20
N GLY A 76 -5.61 -17.99 2.93
CA GLY A 76 -6.18 -18.49 4.18
C GLY A 76 -5.14 -18.73 5.28
N LEU A 77 -4.04 -17.96 5.27
CA LEU A 77 -3.01 -17.99 6.29
C LEU A 77 -3.40 -17.11 7.47
N THR A 78 -3.02 -17.50 8.67
CA THR A 78 -3.03 -16.58 9.81
C THR A 78 -1.95 -15.51 9.65
N THR A 79 -2.09 -14.38 10.34
CA THR A 79 -1.05 -13.33 10.36
C THR A 79 0.31 -13.86 10.82
N VAL A 80 0.34 -14.82 11.75
CA VAL A 80 1.56 -15.47 12.22
C VAL A 80 2.21 -16.32 11.11
N GLU A 81 1.42 -17.07 10.36
CA GLU A 81 1.94 -17.87 9.24
C GLU A 81 2.46 -16.96 8.12
N TYR A 82 1.73 -15.90 7.78
CA TYR A 82 2.20 -14.91 6.81
C TYR A 82 3.49 -14.21 7.25
N ALA A 83 3.69 -13.97 8.55
CA ALA A 83 4.89 -13.34 9.07
C ALA A 83 6.18 -14.07 8.66
N TYR A 84 6.19 -15.41 8.64
CA TYR A 84 7.32 -16.22 8.18
C TYR A 84 7.59 -16.04 6.68
N LEU A 85 6.53 -15.91 5.86
CA LEU A 85 6.70 -15.63 4.43
C LEU A 85 7.24 -14.21 4.22
N ALA A 86 6.78 -13.25 5.03
CA ALA A 86 7.26 -11.88 4.99
C ALA A 86 8.76 -11.77 5.35
N GLU A 87 9.27 -12.61 6.28
CA GLU A 87 10.69 -12.73 6.57
C GLU A 87 11.49 -13.17 5.33
N GLU A 88 11.04 -14.21 4.63
CA GLU A 88 11.71 -14.66 3.40
C GLU A 88 11.68 -13.57 2.31
N MET A 89 10.57 -12.84 2.17
CA MET A 89 10.46 -11.71 1.23
C MET A 89 11.39 -10.55 1.61
N GLY A 90 11.75 -10.39 2.88
CA GLY A 90 12.68 -9.36 3.35
C GLY A 90 14.10 -9.50 2.80
N LYS A 91 14.47 -10.70 2.32
CA LYS A 91 15.79 -10.99 1.73
C LYS A 91 16.01 -10.35 0.35
N SER A 92 14.97 -9.76 -0.23
CA SER A 92 15.01 -9.12 -1.55
C SER A 92 14.16 -7.86 -1.55
N HIS A 93 14.66 -6.80 -2.22
CA HIS A 93 13.95 -5.52 -2.36
C HIS A 93 12.66 -5.63 -3.19
N ILE A 94 12.61 -6.59 -4.13
CA ILE A 94 11.49 -6.73 -5.06
C ILE A 94 10.55 -7.89 -4.73
N ALA A 95 10.95 -8.83 -3.86
CA ALA A 95 10.18 -10.05 -3.61
C ALA A 95 8.77 -9.77 -3.09
N ALA A 96 8.59 -8.78 -2.21
CA ALA A 96 7.26 -8.44 -1.71
C ALA A 96 6.31 -8.01 -2.84
N GLU A 97 6.79 -7.28 -3.85
CA GLU A 97 5.98 -6.92 -5.01
C GLU A 97 5.70 -8.11 -5.92
N VAL A 98 6.70 -8.98 -6.13
CA VAL A 98 6.54 -10.19 -6.97
C VAL A 98 5.39 -11.08 -6.48
N PHE A 99 5.17 -11.17 -5.17
CA PHE A 99 4.06 -11.94 -4.57
C PHE A 99 2.79 -11.11 -4.30
N ASN A 100 2.73 -9.87 -4.79
CA ASN A 100 1.68 -8.89 -4.51
C ASN A 100 1.47 -8.63 -3.00
N CYS A 101 2.56 -8.63 -2.26
CA CYS A 101 2.59 -8.45 -0.81
C CYS A 101 3.33 -7.16 -0.40
N ALA A 102 3.57 -6.23 -1.34
CA ALA A 102 4.26 -4.97 -1.04
C ALA A 102 3.36 -3.98 -0.31
N ALA A 103 3.97 -3.20 0.56
CA ALA A 103 3.33 -2.02 1.13
C ALA A 103 3.46 -0.82 0.15
N PRO A 104 2.50 0.11 0.14
CA PRO A 104 1.32 0.23 1.01
C PRO A 104 0.11 -0.59 0.56
N ASP A 105 0.19 -1.29 -0.59
CA ASP A 105 -0.96 -1.96 -1.22
C ASP A 105 -1.62 -3.00 -0.32
N THR A 106 -0.84 -3.82 0.39
CA THR A 106 -1.39 -4.83 1.31
C THR A 106 -2.38 -4.22 2.29
N GLY A 107 -1.98 -3.16 3.00
CA GLY A 107 -2.85 -2.50 3.95
C GLY A 107 -4.04 -1.79 3.30
N ASN A 108 -3.88 -1.27 2.07
CA ASN A 108 -4.97 -0.64 1.35
C ASN A 108 -5.98 -1.68 0.83
N MET A 109 -5.51 -2.84 0.38
CA MET A 109 -6.36 -3.97 0.01
C MET A 109 -7.11 -4.53 1.22
N GLU A 110 -6.47 -4.64 2.39
CA GLU A 110 -7.15 -5.03 3.64
C GLU A 110 -8.25 -4.03 4.03
N VAL A 111 -8.01 -2.72 3.87
CA VAL A 111 -9.03 -1.69 4.13
C VAL A 111 -10.21 -1.85 3.18
N LEU A 112 -9.95 -1.96 1.87
CA LEU A 112 -11.00 -2.11 0.87
C LEU A 112 -11.78 -3.42 1.05
N HIS A 113 -11.08 -4.51 1.32
CA HIS A 113 -11.70 -5.82 1.58
C HIS A 113 -12.66 -5.77 2.77
N LYS A 114 -12.23 -5.16 3.87
CA LYS A 114 -12.99 -5.15 5.12
C LYS A 114 -14.06 -4.05 5.18
N TYR A 115 -13.79 -2.88 4.63
CA TYR A 115 -14.59 -1.68 4.84
C TYR A 115 -15.14 -1.06 3.55
N GLY A 116 -14.64 -1.46 2.38
CA GLY A 116 -15.08 -0.94 1.10
C GLY A 116 -16.50 -1.39 0.73
N SER A 117 -17.23 -0.54 0.03
CA SER A 117 -18.47 -0.93 -0.63
C SER A 117 -18.18 -1.88 -1.81
N GLU A 118 -19.20 -2.60 -2.28
CA GLU A 118 -19.03 -3.52 -3.42
C GLU A 118 -18.57 -2.78 -4.70
N ASP A 119 -19.00 -1.52 -4.90
CA ASP A 119 -18.52 -0.70 -6.02
C ASP A 119 -17.05 -0.33 -5.85
N GLN A 120 -16.63 0.08 -4.64
CA GLN A 120 -15.23 0.37 -4.33
C GLN A 120 -14.34 -0.86 -4.47
N LYS A 121 -14.83 -2.05 -4.09
CA LYS A 121 -14.12 -3.32 -4.27
C LYS A 121 -13.93 -3.65 -5.75
N ARG A 122 -15.00 -3.63 -6.54
CA ARG A 122 -14.92 -3.87 -7.99
C ARG A 122 -13.97 -2.89 -8.68
N GLN A 123 -14.05 -1.61 -8.32
CA GLN A 123 -13.27 -0.58 -8.99
C GLN A 123 -11.79 -0.58 -8.62
N TRP A 124 -11.47 -0.87 -7.35
CA TRP A 124 -10.13 -0.67 -6.82
C TRP A 124 -9.49 -1.91 -6.21
N LEU A 125 -10.24 -2.71 -5.44
CA LEU A 125 -9.67 -3.90 -4.80
C LEU A 125 -9.32 -4.98 -5.82
N GLU A 126 -10.22 -5.29 -6.75
CA GLU A 126 -9.98 -6.33 -7.76
C GLU A 126 -8.72 -6.06 -8.60
N PRO A 127 -8.52 -4.84 -9.19
CA PRO A 127 -7.28 -4.55 -9.91
C PRO A 127 -6.02 -4.58 -9.02
N LEU A 128 -6.13 -4.21 -7.74
CA LEU A 128 -5.02 -4.30 -6.79
C LEU A 128 -4.69 -5.76 -6.48
N LEU A 129 -5.69 -6.61 -6.23
CA LEU A 129 -5.51 -8.04 -6.00
C LEU A 129 -4.90 -8.75 -7.21
N ASN A 130 -5.24 -8.28 -8.41
CA ASN A 130 -4.66 -8.77 -9.66
C ASN A 130 -3.23 -8.24 -9.89
N GLY A 131 -2.76 -7.25 -9.12
CA GLY A 131 -1.46 -6.60 -9.32
C GLY A 131 -1.38 -5.74 -10.58
N GLU A 132 -2.54 -5.29 -11.11
CA GLU A 132 -2.65 -4.46 -12.32
C GLU A 132 -2.34 -2.98 -12.03
N ILE A 133 -2.65 -2.52 -10.82
CA ILE A 133 -2.41 -1.16 -10.36
C ILE A 133 -1.70 -1.18 -9.00
N ARG A 134 -1.16 -0.02 -8.62
CA ARG A 134 -0.63 0.25 -7.29
C ARG A 134 -1.46 1.32 -6.59
N SER A 135 -1.24 1.46 -5.29
CA SER A 135 -1.97 2.41 -4.45
C SER A 135 -1.04 3.15 -3.50
N ALA A 136 -1.55 4.20 -2.86
CA ALA A 136 -0.85 4.91 -1.79
C ALA A 136 -1.77 5.15 -0.59
N TYR A 137 -1.16 5.43 0.57
CA TYR A 137 -1.89 5.76 1.79
C TYR A 137 -1.40 7.11 2.32
N ALA A 138 -2.25 8.13 2.19
CA ALA A 138 -1.92 9.52 2.49
C ALA A 138 -2.44 9.92 3.88
N MET A 139 -1.59 9.78 4.90
CA MET A 139 -1.97 10.06 6.29
C MET A 139 -1.15 11.20 6.91
N THR A 140 0.18 11.09 6.92
CA THR A 140 1.06 12.03 7.61
C THR A 140 1.15 13.40 6.94
N GLU A 141 1.35 14.46 7.72
CA GLU A 141 1.34 15.86 7.29
C GLU A 141 2.60 16.61 7.74
N PRO A 142 3.14 17.53 6.92
CA PRO A 142 4.39 18.24 7.27
C PRO A 142 4.21 19.28 8.38
N GLY A 143 3.02 19.84 8.52
CA GLY A 143 2.75 20.98 9.42
C GLY A 143 2.40 20.62 10.86
N VAL A 144 2.19 19.34 11.17
CA VAL A 144 1.71 18.87 12.46
C VAL A 144 2.38 17.57 12.90
N ALA A 145 2.34 17.26 14.20
CA ALA A 145 2.81 15.98 14.75
C ALA A 145 1.85 14.85 14.35
N SER A 146 1.81 14.50 13.08
CA SER A 146 0.82 13.62 12.44
C SER A 146 1.05 12.12 12.67
N SER A 147 2.09 11.73 13.43
CA SER A 147 2.20 10.38 14.01
C SER A 147 1.01 10.07 14.92
N ASP A 148 0.48 11.07 15.62
CA ASP A 148 -0.85 11.03 16.20
C ASP A 148 -1.86 11.43 15.12
N ALA A 149 -2.58 10.45 14.59
CA ALA A 149 -3.56 10.64 13.52
C ALA A 149 -4.68 11.65 13.87
N THR A 150 -4.88 11.95 15.13
CA THR A 150 -5.86 12.93 15.57
C THR A 150 -5.43 14.38 15.35
N ASN A 151 -4.12 14.61 15.06
CA ASN A 151 -3.58 15.94 14.81
C ASN A 151 -3.68 16.37 13.33
N ILE A 152 -4.11 15.50 12.42
CA ILE A 152 -4.19 15.86 10.99
C ILE A 152 -5.07 17.08 10.77
N CYS A 153 -4.69 17.90 9.81
CA CYS A 153 -5.36 19.15 9.45
C CYS A 153 -5.94 19.15 8.03
N THR A 154 -5.49 18.25 7.15
CA THR A 154 -6.09 18.09 5.83
C THR A 154 -7.59 17.91 5.98
N SER A 155 -8.38 18.84 5.43
CA SER A 155 -9.83 18.89 5.58
C SER A 155 -10.55 18.27 4.40
N ALA A 156 -11.76 17.80 4.65
CA ALA A 156 -12.72 17.48 3.59
C ALA A 156 -14.11 18.01 3.99
N VAL A 157 -14.71 18.79 3.11
CA VAL A 157 -16.05 19.36 3.30
C VAL A 157 -16.95 18.79 2.23
N LEU A 158 -18.16 18.36 2.61
CA LEU A 158 -19.17 17.90 1.65
C LEU A 158 -19.89 19.09 1.04
N GLU A 159 -19.75 19.26 -0.27
CA GLU A 159 -20.44 20.28 -1.06
C GLU A 159 -21.34 19.59 -2.10
N GLY A 160 -22.62 19.55 -1.84
CA GLY A 160 -23.57 18.79 -2.67
C GLY A 160 -23.27 17.29 -2.59
N ASP A 161 -22.90 16.69 -3.70
CA ASP A 161 -22.58 15.25 -3.80
C ASP A 161 -21.06 14.98 -3.92
N GLU A 162 -20.21 15.97 -3.58
CA GLU A 162 -18.77 15.85 -3.68
C GLU A 162 -18.05 16.24 -2.37
N TRP A 163 -17.01 15.51 -2.03
CA TRP A 163 -16.04 15.91 -1.03
C TRP A 163 -15.01 16.84 -1.65
N VAL A 164 -14.79 18.00 -1.02
CA VAL A 164 -13.76 18.98 -1.39
C VAL A 164 -12.62 18.89 -0.40
N ILE A 165 -11.46 18.43 -0.85
CA ILE A 165 -10.29 18.12 -0.01
C ILE A 165 -9.25 19.21 -0.19
N ASN A 166 -8.71 19.71 0.96
CA ASN A 166 -7.62 20.68 0.99
C ASN A 166 -6.61 20.35 2.08
N GLY A 167 -5.32 20.43 1.75
CA GLY A 167 -4.23 20.18 2.69
C GLY A 167 -2.95 19.67 2.05
N GLU A 168 -2.04 19.18 2.88
CA GLU A 168 -0.78 18.60 2.43
C GLU A 168 -0.49 17.29 3.17
N LYS A 169 0.11 16.35 2.46
CA LYS A 169 0.55 15.06 2.97
C LYS A 169 2.01 14.84 2.60
N HIS A 170 2.81 14.20 3.48
CA HIS A 170 4.21 13.93 3.16
C HIS A 170 4.63 12.52 3.56
N TYR A 171 5.75 12.05 3.01
CA TYR A 171 6.22 10.67 3.11
C TYR A 171 5.16 9.66 2.63
N ILE A 172 4.46 9.99 1.54
CA ILE A 172 3.43 9.13 0.97
C ILE A 172 4.08 8.11 0.06
N SER A 173 4.32 6.92 0.61
CA SER A 173 4.99 5.81 -0.08
C SER A 173 4.16 5.33 -1.27
N GLY A 174 4.83 5.11 -2.39
CA GLY A 174 4.23 4.63 -3.63
C GLY A 174 3.50 5.69 -4.45
N ALA A 175 3.37 6.92 -3.95
CA ALA A 175 2.68 7.98 -4.69
C ALA A 175 3.49 8.54 -5.88
N GLY A 176 4.77 8.20 -5.99
CA GLY A 176 5.60 8.48 -7.17
C GLY A 176 5.53 7.44 -8.25
N ASP A 177 5.05 6.24 -7.93
CA ASP A 177 4.95 5.13 -8.87
C ASP A 177 3.95 5.47 -10.00
N PRO A 178 4.34 5.40 -11.27
CA PRO A 178 3.45 5.67 -12.40
C PRO A 178 2.26 4.69 -12.48
N ARG A 179 2.36 3.55 -11.84
CA ARG A 179 1.29 2.54 -11.72
C ARG A 179 0.33 2.84 -10.58
N CYS A 180 0.63 3.79 -9.68
CA CYS A 180 -0.28 4.21 -8.62
C CYS A 180 -1.51 4.89 -9.22
N LYS A 181 -2.69 4.33 -8.99
CA LYS A 181 -3.95 4.85 -9.56
C LYS A 181 -4.91 5.39 -8.50
N ILE A 182 -4.75 4.93 -7.26
CA ILE A 182 -5.68 5.28 -6.17
C ILE A 182 -4.93 5.55 -4.87
N MET A 183 -5.40 6.53 -4.12
CA MET A 183 -4.94 6.81 -2.76
C MET A 183 -6.09 6.67 -1.77
N ILE A 184 -5.78 6.18 -0.57
CA ILE A 184 -6.63 6.33 0.61
C ILE A 184 -6.12 7.56 1.37
N VAL A 185 -6.89 8.63 1.38
CA VAL A 185 -6.51 9.89 2.02
C VAL A 185 -7.23 10.05 3.34
N MET A 186 -6.48 10.20 4.43
CA MET A 186 -7.04 10.48 5.75
C MET A 186 -7.28 11.99 5.89
N VAL A 187 -8.50 12.37 6.19
CA VAL A 187 -8.98 13.75 6.23
C VAL A 187 -9.75 14.04 7.51
N LYS A 188 -9.82 15.30 7.91
CA LYS A 188 -10.69 15.77 8.98
C LYS A 188 -12.01 16.25 8.36
N THR A 189 -13.10 15.58 8.72
CA THR A 189 -14.44 15.89 8.19
C THR A 189 -15.34 16.61 9.20
N ASP A 190 -15.11 16.42 10.50
CA ASP A 190 -15.85 17.08 11.56
C ASP A 190 -14.91 17.48 12.70
N PRO A 191 -14.44 18.74 12.75
CA PRO A 191 -13.55 19.22 13.81
C PRO A 191 -14.23 19.32 15.19
N GLU A 192 -15.56 19.37 15.25
CA GLU A 192 -16.33 19.49 16.49
C GLU A 192 -16.67 18.13 17.13
N ALA A 193 -16.51 17.05 16.38
CA ALA A 193 -16.73 15.70 16.90
C ALA A 193 -15.69 15.32 17.98
N PRO A 194 -15.96 14.29 18.80
CA PRO A 194 -14.95 13.73 19.69
C PRO A 194 -13.67 13.35 18.96
N LYS A 195 -12.51 13.56 19.60
CA LYS A 195 -11.16 13.48 19.00
C LYS A 195 -10.93 12.34 18.01
N HIS A 196 -11.39 11.13 18.29
CA HIS A 196 -11.21 9.95 17.45
C HIS A 196 -12.32 9.74 16.41
N LEU A 197 -13.28 10.65 16.34
CA LEU A 197 -14.40 10.64 15.37
C LEU A 197 -14.33 11.83 14.41
N GLN A 198 -13.27 12.63 14.47
CA GLN A 198 -13.08 13.77 13.57
C GLN A 198 -12.62 13.37 12.17
N GLN A 199 -11.99 12.19 12.04
CA GLN A 199 -11.30 11.77 10.83
C GLN A 199 -12.13 10.77 10.03
N SER A 200 -12.01 10.89 8.71
CA SER A 200 -12.57 9.95 7.73
C SER A 200 -11.49 9.52 6.74
N GLN A 201 -11.76 8.49 5.96
CA GLN A 201 -10.90 8.07 4.86
C GLN A 201 -11.65 8.13 3.55
N ILE A 202 -11.04 8.77 2.54
CA ILE A 202 -11.64 9.01 1.24
C ILE A 202 -10.71 8.47 0.15
N LEU A 203 -11.29 7.74 -0.80
CA LEU A 203 -10.60 7.28 -2.01
C LEU A 203 -10.42 8.45 -2.97
N VAL A 204 -9.17 8.73 -3.34
CA VAL A 204 -8.81 9.80 -4.27
C VAL A 204 -8.00 9.22 -5.42
N PRO A 205 -8.53 9.17 -6.65
CA PRO A 205 -7.72 8.80 -7.82
C PRO A 205 -6.53 9.73 -8.00
N MET A 206 -5.37 9.18 -8.37
CA MET A 206 -4.12 9.95 -8.51
C MET A 206 -4.20 11.09 -9.53
N ASN A 207 -5.02 10.92 -10.57
CA ASN A 207 -5.21 11.91 -11.63
C ASN A 207 -6.33 12.92 -11.35
N THR A 208 -6.86 12.98 -10.13
CA THR A 208 -7.89 13.96 -9.77
C THR A 208 -7.31 15.38 -9.84
N PRO A 209 -7.98 16.33 -10.51
CA PRO A 209 -7.53 17.72 -10.56
C PRO A 209 -7.31 18.30 -9.17
N GLY A 210 -6.18 19.01 -8.97
CA GLY A 210 -5.79 19.58 -7.68
C GLY A 210 -4.93 18.68 -6.82
N VAL A 211 -4.67 17.43 -7.22
CA VAL A 211 -3.64 16.56 -6.62
C VAL A 211 -2.30 16.85 -7.28
N GLU A 212 -1.31 17.22 -6.47
CA GLU A 212 0.04 17.54 -6.94
C GLU A 212 1.10 16.80 -6.14
N ASN A 213 2.02 16.07 -6.80
CA ASN A 213 3.27 15.62 -6.20
C ASN A 213 4.27 16.79 -6.24
N LEU A 214 4.56 17.38 -5.10
CA LEU A 214 5.47 18.55 -5.00
C LEU A 214 6.93 18.15 -5.13
N ARG A 215 7.31 17.07 -4.47
CA ARG A 215 8.68 16.53 -4.50
C ARG A 215 8.73 15.13 -3.89
N ALA A 216 9.77 14.41 -4.22
CA ALA A 216 10.16 13.21 -3.47
C ALA A 216 10.81 13.58 -2.14
N MET A 217 10.55 12.78 -1.12
CA MET A 217 11.17 12.88 0.20
C MET A 217 12.33 11.89 0.27
N ASN A 218 13.45 12.32 0.87
CA ASN A 218 14.61 11.46 1.04
C ASN A 218 14.65 10.84 2.43
N VAL A 219 15.07 9.58 2.50
CA VAL A 219 15.42 8.88 3.72
C VAL A 219 16.85 8.39 3.57
N PHE A 220 17.77 8.88 4.41
CA PHE A 220 19.23 8.63 4.31
C PHE A 220 19.79 8.87 2.89
N SER A 221 19.37 9.96 2.25
CA SER A 221 19.74 10.35 0.88
C SER A 221 19.19 9.43 -0.24
N MET A 222 18.32 8.47 0.07
CA MET A 222 17.60 7.65 -0.90
C MET A 222 16.17 8.17 -1.07
N ASP A 223 15.72 8.26 -2.31
CA ASP A 223 14.38 8.74 -2.69
C ASP A 223 13.41 7.62 -3.08
N ASP A 224 13.90 6.36 -3.11
CA ASP A 224 13.14 5.14 -3.40
C ASP A 224 12.44 5.18 -4.78
N ALA A 225 13.06 5.85 -5.77
CA ALA A 225 12.53 5.88 -7.12
C ALA A 225 12.46 4.47 -7.74
N PRO A 226 11.46 4.16 -8.57
CA PRO A 226 10.39 5.04 -9.04
C PRO A 226 9.15 5.12 -8.11
N HIS A 227 9.07 4.31 -7.05
CA HIS A 227 7.93 4.32 -6.10
C HIS A 227 7.82 5.66 -5.36
N GLY A 228 8.92 6.09 -4.77
CA GLY A 228 9.06 7.33 -4.03
C GLY A 228 8.24 7.42 -2.76
N HIS A 229 8.61 8.42 -1.95
CA HIS A 229 7.84 8.87 -0.80
C HIS A 229 7.49 10.33 -1.06
N MET A 230 6.28 10.62 -1.53
CA MET A 230 5.97 11.96 -2.04
C MET A 230 5.48 12.92 -0.96
N HIS A 231 5.84 14.19 -1.14
CA HIS A 231 5.13 15.32 -0.54
C HIS A 231 4.05 15.74 -1.52
N GLN A 232 2.80 15.67 -1.09
CA GLN A 232 1.63 15.94 -1.92
C GLN A 232 0.86 17.15 -1.39
N ARG A 233 0.26 17.90 -2.33
CA ARG A 233 -0.70 18.97 -2.04
C ARG A 233 -2.05 18.62 -2.66
N TYR A 234 -3.10 18.97 -1.93
CA TYR A 234 -4.48 18.84 -2.33
C TYR A 234 -5.09 20.25 -2.34
N THR A 235 -5.51 20.72 -3.51
CA THR A 235 -6.10 22.06 -3.68
C THR A 235 -7.47 21.92 -4.32
N ASN A 236 -8.52 22.10 -3.52
CA ASN A 236 -9.91 21.93 -3.95
C ASN A 236 -10.14 20.62 -4.74
N VAL A 237 -9.53 19.54 -4.26
CA VAL A 237 -9.67 18.20 -4.87
C VAL A 237 -11.11 17.72 -4.66
N ARG A 238 -11.82 17.46 -5.76
CA ARG A 238 -13.23 17.04 -5.73
C ARG A 238 -13.36 15.57 -6.09
N VAL A 239 -14.04 14.83 -5.24
CA VAL A 239 -14.37 13.42 -5.46
C VAL A 239 -15.80 13.13 -5.04
N PRO A 240 -16.49 12.17 -5.67
CA PRO A 240 -17.86 11.78 -5.30
C PRO A 240 -17.99 11.42 -3.82
N LYS A 241 -19.14 11.69 -3.22
CA LYS A 241 -19.40 11.35 -1.81
C LYS A 241 -19.26 9.87 -1.51
N GLU A 242 -19.50 9.02 -2.50
CA GLU A 242 -19.39 7.56 -2.46
C GLU A 242 -17.95 7.08 -2.30
N ASN A 243 -16.96 7.96 -2.52
CA ASN A 243 -15.54 7.62 -2.31
C ASN A 243 -15.15 7.55 -0.81
N MET A 244 -16.04 7.95 0.10
CA MET A 244 -15.80 7.76 1.53
C MET A 244 -15.89 6.28 1.90
N ILE A 245 -14.89 5.79 2.64
CA ILE A 245 -14.84 4.39 3.10
C ILE A 245 -15.61 4.29 4.42
N LEU A 246 -16.52 3.32 4.53
CA LEU A 246 -17.33 2.97 5.70
C LEU A 246 -18.27 4.07 6.18
N GLY A 247 -17.86 5.34 6.15
CA GLY A 247 -18.67 6.49 6.57
C GLY A 247 -17.90 7.56 7.34
N PRO A 248 -18.54 8.71 7.62
CA PRO A 248 -17.88 9.81 8.29
C PRO A 248 -17.49 9.47 9.74
N GLY A 249 -16.37 10.01 10.20
CA GLY A 249 -15.84 9.81 11.55
C GLY A 249 -15.23 8.43 11.81
N ARG A 250 -15.13 7.55 10.81
CA ARG A 250 -14.61 6.18 10.97
C ARG A 250 -13.13 6.04 10.59
N GLY A 251 -12.47 7.14 10.22
CA GLY A 251 -11.09 7.13 9.72
C GLY A 251 -10.08 6.62 10.73
N PHE A 252 -10.20 6.97 12.00
CA PHE A 252 -9.30 6.48 13.05
C PHE A 252 -9.44 4.97 13.27
N GLU A 253 -10.67 4.46 13.32
CA GLU A 253 -10.96 3.03 13.44
C GLU A 253 -10.36 2.22 12.29
N ILE A 254 -10.58 2.68 11.05
CA ILE A 254 -10.02 2.03 9.86
C ILE A 254 -8.49 2.01 9.94
N SER A 255 -7.86 3.13 10.33
CA SER A 255 -6.40 3.22 10.47
C SER A 255 -5.85 2.21 11.49
N GLN A 256 -6.51 2.03 12.62
CA GLN A 256 -6.07 1.05 13.63
C GLN A 256 -6.19 -0.38 13.10
N GLY A 257 -7.28 -0.70 12.39
CA GLY A 257 -7.48 -2.01 11.76
C GLY A 257 -6.41 -2.32 10.70
N ARG A 258 -6.02 -1.32 9.89
CA ARG A 258 -4.98 -1.42 8.85
C ARG A 258 -3.57 -1.59 9.42
N LEU A 259 -3.23 -0.80 10.45
CA LEU A 259 -1.86 -0.74 10.97
C LEU A 259 -1.49 -1.95 11.84
N GLY A 260 -2.45 -2.68 12.38
CA GLY A 260 -2.20 -3.86 13.21
C GLY A 260 -1.37 -4.92 12.49
N PRO A 261 -1.93 -5.58 11.45
CA PRO A 261 -1.20 -6.57 10.65
C PRO A 261 0.04 -5.99 9.97
N GLY A 262 -0.05 -4.76 9.46
CA GLY A 262 1.04 -4.05 8.80
C GLY A 262 2.32 -3.98 9.63
N ARG A 263 2.22 -3.70 10.94
CA ARG A 263 3.38 -3.65 11.83
C ARG A 263 4.09 -4.99 11.92
N ILE A 264 3.35 -6.08 11.98
CA ILE A 264 3.93 -7.44 12.13
C ILE A 264 4.74 -7.80 10.89
N HIS A 265 4.16 -7.72 9.71
CA HIS A 265 4.88 -8.13 8.50
C HIS A 265 6.03 -7.17 8.12
N HIS A 266 5.98 -5.89 8.50
CA HIS A 266 7.12 -4.99 8.36
C HIS A 266 8.27 -5.38 9.29
N CYS A 267 8.00 -5.74 10.55
CA CYS A 267 9.01 -6.24 11.47
C CYS A 267 9.67 -7.51 10.93
N MET A 268 8.87 -8.44 10.40
CA MET A 268 9.40 -9.70 9.86
C MET A 268 10.24 -9.49 8.61
N ARG A 269 9.83 -8.57 7.71
CA ARG A 269 10.69 -8.21 6.57
C ARG A 269 12.02 -7.61 7.00
N ALA A 270 12.01 -6.76 8.04
CA ALA A 270 13.24 -6.20 8.59
C ALA A 270 14.15 -7.24 9.26
N ILE A 271 13.58 -8.36 9.77
CA ILE A 271 14.37 -9.49 10.28
C ILE A 271 14.99 -10.27 9.11
N GLY A 272 14.28 -10.40 8.00
CA GLY A 272 14.75 -11.10 6.80
C GLY A 272 15.88 -10.38 6.07
N ALA A 273 15.87 -9.03 6.10
CA ALA A 273 16.89 -8.19 5.47
C ALA A 273 18.21 -8.20 6.23
#